data_2554d4a412401ab5baba4a8270f25ae9
#
_entry.id   2554d4a412401ab5baba4a8270f25ae9
#
_cell.length_a   1.000
_cell.length_b   1.000
_cell.length_c   1.000
_cell.angle_alpha   90.00
_cell.angle_beta   90.00
_cell.angle_gamma   90.00
#
_symmetry.space_group_name_H-M   'P 1'
#
loop_
_entity.id
_entity.type
_entity.pdbx_description
1 polymer ?
#
loop_
_entity_poly.entity_id
_entity_poly.type
_entity_poly.pdbx_seq_one_letter_code
_entity_poly.pdbx_strand_id
1 'polypeptide(L)'
;MTNTSTIDQSRILQLLAEELSIRASQAADAIDLLDGGATVPFIARYRKEATGGLDDVVLRDLEVRLLYMRELETRRLAILDSIREQEKLTPELEAAILEANS
;
A
#
# COMPACT_ATOMS: atom_id res chain seq x y z
N MET A 1 3.48 -7.87 16.65
CA MET A 1 4.48 -6.86 16.37
C MET A 1 4.53 -6.51 14.87
N THR A 2 4.59 -5.27 14.55
CA THR A 2 4.52 -4.84 13.16
C THR A 2 5.82 -5.13 12.42
N ASN A 3 5.71 -5.79 11.30
CA ASN A 3 6.85 -6.02 10.43
C ASN A 3 7.08 -4.78 9.56
N THR A 4 8.17 -4.08 9.80
CA THR A 4 8.47 -2.82 9.12
C THR A 4 8.93 -3.01 7.69
N SER A 5 9.27 -4.23 7.27
CA SER A 5 9.62 -4.50 5.88
C SER A 5 8.40 -4.89 5.04
N THR A 6 7.21 -4.94 5.63
CA THR A 6 5.97 -5.26 4.91
C THR A 6 5.17 -4.00 4.64
N ILE A 7 4.47 -3.98 3.52
CA ILE A 7 3.54 -2.89 3.21
C ILE A 7 2.44 -2.87 4.25
N ASP A 8 2.15 -1.70 4.79
CA ASP A 8 1.09 -1.54 5.80
C ASP A 8 -0.27 -1.48 5.10
N GLN A 9 -0.89 -2.64 4.95
CA GLN A 9 -2.17 -2.76 4.28
C GLN A 9 -3.29 -2.08 5.07
N SER A 10 -3.22 -2.09 6.39
CA SER A 10 -4.23 -1.41 7.22
C SER A 10 -4.26 0.09 6.97
N ARG A 11 -3.10 0.68 6.84
CA ARG A 11 -2.99 2.11 6.57
C ARG A 11 -3.54 2.45 5.20
N ILE A 12 -3.16 1.68 4.20
CA ILE A 12 -3.66 1.86 2.84
C ILE A 12 -5.17 1.73 2.81
N LEU A 13 -5.69 0.70 3.46
CA LEU A 13 -7.12 0.43 3.53
C LEU A 13 -7.89 1.62 4.11
N GLN A 14 -7.42 2.16 5.22
CA GLN A 14 -8.09 3.28 5.88
C GLN A 14 -8.04 4.55 5.02
N LEU A 15 -6.90 4.82 4.41
CA LEU A 15 -6.76 5.99 3.54
C LEU A 15 -7.69 5.89 2.33
N LEU A 16 -7.79 4.72 1.72
CA LEU A 16 -8.69 4.51 0.60
C LEU A 16 -10.15 4.67 0.99
N ALA A 17 -10.52 4.11 2.13
CA ALA A 17 -11.90 4.21 2.62
C ALA A 17 -12.29 5.67 2.84
N GLU A 18 -11.42 6.45 3.47
CA GLU A 18 -11.67 7.86 3.71
C GLU A 18 -11.73 8.65 2.40
N GLU A 19 -10.78 8.42 1.52
CA GLU A 19 -10.69 9.15 0.26
C GLU A 19 -11.89 8.91 -0.65
N LEU A 20 -12.39 7.68 -0.68
CA LEU A 20 -13.52 7.30 -1.51
C LEU A 20 -14.86 7.41 -0.79
N SER A 21 -14.86 7.78 0.47
CA SER A 21 -16.06 7.88 1.31
C SER A 21 -16.85 6.58 1.37
N ILE A 22 -16.13 5.47 1.53
CA ILE A 22 -16.70 4.14 1.68
C ILE A 22 -16.26 3.55 3.01
N ARG A 23 -16.90 2.45 3.41
CA ARG A 23 -16.52 1.77 4.65
C ARG A 23 -15.23 0.99 4.44
N ALA A 24 -14.46 0.85 5.52
CA ALA A 24 -13.23 0.07 5.46
C ALA A 24 -13.48 -1.36 5.02
N SER A 25 -14.60 -1.96 5.45
CA SER A 25 -14.97 -3.31 5.03
C SER A 25 -15.22 -3.42 3.53
N GLN A 26 -15.82 -2.39 2.92
CA GLN A 26 -16.04 -2.36 1.49
C GLN A 26 -14.72 -2.30 0.73
N ALA A 27 -13.80 -1.45 1.20
CA ALA A 27 -12.48 -1.34 0.60
C ALA A 27 -11.71 -2.65 0.74
N ALA A 28 -11.77 -3.29 1.91
CA ALA A 28 -11.08 -4.55 2.16
C ALA A 28 -11.56 -5.65 1.21
N ASP A 29 -12.89 -5.78 1.06
CA ASP A 29 -13.47 -6.80 0.20
C ASP A 29 -13.10 -6.56 -1.27
N ALA A 30 -13.14 -5.30 -1.70
CA ALA A 30 -12.76 -4.95 -3.06
C ALA A 30 -11.28 -5.24 -3.33
N ILE A 31 -10.41 -4.90 -2.39
CA ILE A 31 -8.98 -5.17 -2.51
C ILE A 31 -8.72 -6.67 -2.60
N ASP A 32 -9.37 -7.45 -1.76
CA ASP A 32 -9.22 -8.92 -1.78
C ASP A 32 -9.61 -9.49 -3.13
N LEU A 33 -10.71 -9.01 -3.71
CA LEU A 33 -11.15 -9.48 -5.02
C LEU A 33 -10.17 -9.09 -6.12
N LEU A 34 -9.68 -7.85 -6.09
CA LEU A 34 -8.70 -7.38 -7.07
C LEU A 34 -7.39 -8.15 -6.96
N ASP A 35 -6.91 -8.38 -5.74
CA ASP A 35 -5.68 -9.14 -5.51
C ASP A 35 -5.84 -10.61 -5.93
N GLY A 36 -7.05 -11.12 -5.88
CA GLY A 36 -7.36 -12.46 -6.35
C GLY A 36 -7.48 -12.59 -7.87
N GLY A 37 -7.31 -11.49 -8.60
CA GLY A 37 -7.33 -11.50 -10.05
C GLY A 37 -8.64 -11.05 -10.67
N ALA A 38 -9.63 -10.65 -9.88
CA ALA A 38 -10.89 -10.16 -10.42
C ALA A 38 -10.71 -8.78 -11.05
N THR A 39 -11.43 -8.54 -12.14
CA THR A 39 -11.41 -7.23 -12.79
C THR A 39 -12.50 -6.33 -12.22
N VAL A 40 -12.34 -5.02 -12.40
CA VAL A 40 -13.35 -4.05 -11.97
C VAL A 40 -14.72 -4.36 -12.60
N PRO A 41 -14.85 -4.59 -13.91
CA PRO A 41 -16.15 -4.94 -14.49
C PRO A 41 -16.77 -6.19 -13.89
N PHE A 42 -15.94 -7.21 -13.61
CA PHE A 42 -16.43 -8.44 -13.00
C PHE A 42 -16.98 -8.18 -11.59
N ILE A 43 -16.24 -7.44 -10.78
CA ILE A 43 -16.66 -7.12 -9.41
C ILE A 43 -17.95 -6.32 -9.42
N ALA A 44 -18.04 -5.30 -10.25
CA ALA A 44 -19.21 -4.44 -10.33
C ALA A 44 -20.44 -5.21 -10.74
N ARG A 45 -20.29 -6.22 -11.59
CA ARG A 45 -21.42 -6.97 -12.12
C ARG A 45 -21.78 -8.19 -11.26
N TYR A 46 -20.79 -8.93 -10.78
CA TYR A 46 -21.03 -10.23 -10.16
C TYR A 46 -20.71 -10.30 -8.68
N ARG A 47 -20.08 -9.28 -8.12
CA ARG A 47 -19.69 -9.26 -6.71
C ARG A 47 -20.19 -8.01 -5.98
N LYS A 48 -21.34 -7.50 -6.39
CA LYS A 48 -21.90 -6.30 -5.79
C LYS A 48 -22.16 -6.46 -4.29
N GLU A 49 -22.72 -7.59 -3.90
CA GLU A 49 -23.01 -7.84 -2.49
C GLU A 49 -21.73 -7.98 -1.65
N ALA A 50 -20.66 -8.49 -2.24
CA ALA A 50 -19.39 -8.63 -1.52
C ALA A 50 -18.76 -7.28 -1.21
N THR A 51 -18.98 -6.28 -2.07
CA THR A 51 -18.42 -4.95 -1.89
C THR A 51 -19.40 -3.95 -1.31
N GLY A 52 -20.58 -4.41 -0.89
CA GLY A 52 -21.59 -3.52 -0.32
C GLY A 52 -22.18 -2.55 -1.33
N GLY A 53 -22.15 -2.92 -2.61
CA GLY A 53 -22.80 -2.14 -3.67
C GLY A 53 -21.90 -1.13 -4.38
N LEU A 54 -20.58 -1.28 -4.29
CA LEU A 54 -19.67 -0.38 -5.01
C LEU A 54 -19.89 -0.50 -6.53
N ASP A 55 -20.02 0.63 -7.20
CA ASP A 55 -20.18 0.65 -8.64
C ASP A 55 -18.80 0.65 -9.35
N ASP A 56 -18.82 0.56 -10.67
CA ASP A 56 -17.59 0.46 -11.45
C ASP A 56 -16.74 1.73 -11.36
N VAL A 57 -17.34 2.90 -11.18
CA VAL A 57 -16.60 4.15 -11.05
C VAL A 57 -15.78 4.15 -9.76
N VAL A 58 -16.42 3.82 -8.64
CA VAL A 58 -15.73 3.75 -7.36
C VAL A 58 -14.66 2.66 -7.36
N LEU A 59 -14.99 1.50 -7.91
CA LEU A 59 -14.02 0.39 -7.99
C LEU A 59 -12.82 0.74 -8.85
N ARG A 60 -13.02 1.46 -9.93
CA ARG A 60 -11.93 1.90 -10.80
C ARG A 60 -11.05 2.90 -10.09
N ASP A 61 -11.64 3.87 -9.39
CA ASP A 61 -10.90 4.83 -8.60
C ASP A 61 -10.11 4.13 -7.50
N LEU A 62 -10.73 3.15 -6.84
CA LEU A 62 -10.07 2.35 -5.81
C LEU A 62 -8.86 1.61 -6.37
N GLU A 63 -9.00 0.99 -7.53
CA GLU A 63 -7.91 0.25 -8.16
C GLU A 63 -6.72 1.17 -8.47
N VAL A 64 -6.98 2.32 -9.07
CA VAL A 64 -5.94 3.30 -9.42
C VAL A 64 -5.26 3.83 -8.17
N ARG A 65 -6.03 4.21 -7.17
CA ARG A 65 -5.47 4.76 -5.93
C ARG A 65 -4.73 3.72 -5.12
N LEU A 66 -5.23 2.48 -5.14
CA LEU A 66 -4.55 1.38 -4.47
C LEU A 66 -3.15 1.17 -5.04
N LEU A 67 -3.04 1.13 -6.35
CA LEU A 67 -1.75 0.97 -7.02
C LEU A 67 -0.79 2.11 -6.65
N TYR A 68 -1.28 3.33 -6.69
CA TYR A 68 -0.50 4.50 -6.33
C TYR A 68 -0.01 4.44 -4.88
N MET A 69 -0.91 4.14 -3.96
CA MET A 69 -0.57 4.07 -2.54
C MET A 69 0.41 2.95 -2.22
N ARG A 70 0.28 1.81 -2.91
CA ARG A 70 1.22 0.71 -2.75
C ARG A 70 2.61 1.08 -3.24
N GLU A 71 2.71 1.83 -4.33
CA GLU A 71 3.99 2.32 -4.80
C GLU A 71 4.63 3.30 -3.82
N LEU A 72 3.84 4.22 -3.28
CA LEU A 72 4.32 5.15 -2.27
C LEU A 72 4.82 4.42 -1.03
N GLU A 73 4.07 3.43 -0.57
CA GLU A 73 4.43 2.65 0.60
C GLU A 73 5.70 1.85 0.37
N THR A 74 5.85 1.28 -0.80
CA THR A 74 7.07 0.56 -1.18
C THR A 74 8.29 1.48 -1.13
N ARG A 75 8.15 2.70 -1.65
CA ARG A 75 9.23 3.69 -1.61
C ARG A 75 9.55 4.11 -0.18
N ARG A 76 8.53 4.33 0.63
CA ARG A 76 8.71 4.69 2.04
C ARG A 76 9.48 3.61 2.78
N LEU A 77 9.11 2.36 2.57
CA LEU A 77 9.79 1.23 3.20
C LEU A 77 11.24 1.10 2.74
N ALA A 78 11.50 1.34 1.47
CA ALA A 78 12.86 1.30 0.94
C ALA A 78 13.74 2.38 1.60
N ILE A 79 13.18 3.57 1.80
CA ILE A 79 13.89 4.66 2.49
C ILE A 79 14.17 4.27 3.94
N LEU A 80 13.18 3.72 4.63
CA LEU A 80 13.34 3.28 6.02
C LEU A 80 14.38 2.18 6.16
N ASP A 81 14.40 1.24 5.22
CA ASP A 81 15.40 0.17 5.22
C ASP A 81 16.80 0.74 5.02
N SER A 82 16.95 1.72 4.14
CA SER A 82 18.19 2.41 3.92
C SER A 82 18.70 3.10 5.19
N ILE A 83 17.81 3.80 5.87
CA ILE A 83 18.13 4.47 7.13
C ILE A 83 18.57 3.45 8.17
N ARG A 84 17.87 2.32 8.25
CA ARG A 84 18.17 1.26 9.20
C ARG A 84 19.53 0.65 8.95
N GLU A 85 19.90 0.46 7.71
CA GLU A 85 21.22 -0.03 7.36
C GLU A 85 22.31 0.95 7.77
N GLN A 86 22.06 2.25 7.62
CA GLN A 86 22.98 3.29 8.06
C GLN A 86 23.14 3.28 9.58
N GLU A 87 22.09 3.03 10.31
CA GLU A 87 22.13 2.93 11.77
C GLU A 87 22.95 1.75 12.27
N LYS A 88 23.08 0.70 11.46
CA LYS A 88 23.88 -0.46 11.80
C LYS A 88 25.37 -0.24 11.58
N LEU A 89 25.73 0.81 10.90
CA LEU A 89 27.14 1.12 10.64
C LEU A 89 27.80 1.62 11.93
N THR A 90 29.04 1.18 12.16
CA THR A 90 29.84 1.74 13.25
C THR A 90 30.25 3.15 12.87
N PRO A 91 30.54 4.01 13.86
CA PRO A 91 31.01 5.36 13.54
C PRO A 91 32.27 5.36 12.67
N GLU A 92 33.16 4.39 12.86
CA GLU A 92 34.36 4.25 12.06
C GLU A 92 34.06 3.90 10.62
N LEU A 93 33.15 2.97 10.40
CA LEU A 93 32.75 2.57 9.06
C LEU A 93 32.03 3.70 8.34
N GLU A 94 31.15 4.39 9.06
CA GLU A 94 30.43 5.53 8.51
C GLU A 94 31.41 6.63 8.07
N ALA A 95 32.38 6.93 8.88
CA ALA A 95 33.40 7.92 8.55
C ALA A 95 34.20 7.50 7.32
N ALA A 96 34.51 6.22 7.21
CA ALA A 96 35.25 5.70 6.05
C ALA A 96 34.44 5.85 4.76
N ILE A 97 33.14 5.59 4.83
CA ILE A 97 32.23 5.73 3.69
C ILE A 97 32.13 7.20 3.27
N LEU A 98 32.00 8.09 4.24
CA LEU A 98 31.90 9.52 3.95
C LEU A 98 33.21 10.06 3.34
N GLU A 99 34.33 9.59 3.82
CA GLU A 99 35.63 9.95 3.25
C GLU A 99 35.77 9.47 1.81
N ALA A 100 35.30 8.26 1.53
CA ALA A 100 35.38 7.69 0.19
C ALA A 100 34.52 8.48 -0.81
N ASN A 101 33.49 9.16 -0.34
CA ASN A 101 32.59 9.97 -1.16
C ASN A 101 32.99 11.44 -1.28
N SER A 102 34.06 11.82 -0.64
CA SER A 102 34.52 13.22 -0.66
C SER A 102 35.38 13.52 -1.84
#